data_ea8053a9d272f8a2015af52089ba883c
#
_entry.id   ea8053a9d272f8a2015af52089ba883c
#
_cell.length_a   1.000
_cell.length_b   1.000
_cell.length_c   1.000
_cell.angle_alpha   90.00
_cell.angle_beta   90.00
_cell.angle_gamma   90.00
#
_symmetry.space_group_name_H-M   'P 1'
#
loop_
_entity.id
_entity.type
_entity.pdbx_description
1 polymer ?
#
loop_
_entity_poly.entity_id
_entity_poly.type
_entity_poly.pdbx_seq_one_letter_code
_entity_poly.pdbx_strand_id
1 'polypeptide(L)'
;QLIVLNYIIPKLHRDLKLLSLKKCTKSFVTETLRTIVQLAFEDQLKEDNLLVLTVDGHGEVIQFKGFDEIKTYLADFPLTISEENLQLIDRLKKMSREERWKYWMEEMSKCIKCYACRAACPLCYCSRCIVEVNCPQWVQPWSAPLTNMEWQINRVMHMAGRCIGCGACKQACPVGIPLHLMTQSMMEDIQGEFGVAPGAINPAGNVLSTFKAEDKENFIH
;
A
#
# COMPACT_ATOMS: atom_id res chain seq x y z
N GLN A 1 -22.39 -10.37 -1.93
CA GLN A 1 -21.19 -10.89 -1.29
C GLN A 1 -20.01 -10.60 -2.18
N LEU A 2 -19.03 -9.88 -1.70
CA LEU A 2 -17.82 -9.55 -2.42
C LEU A 2 -16.79 -10.63 -2.21
N ILE A 3 -16.16 -11.01 -3.30
CA ILE A 3 -14.99 -11.86 -3.28
C ILE A 3 -13.78 -10.96 -3.36
N VAL A 4 -13.02 -10.87 -2.28
CA VAL A 4 -11.85 -10.01 -2.19
C VAL A 4 -10.59 -10.84 -2.21
N LEU A 5 -9.78 -10.54 -3.18
CA LEU A 5 -8.51 -11.17 -3.46
C LEU A 5 -7.35 -10.69 -2.59
N ASN A 6 -7.60 -10.21 -1.38
CA ASN A 6 -6.52 -9.70 -0.51
C ASN A 6 -5.50 -10.73 -0.04
N TYR A 7 -5.68 -12.01 -0.34
CA TYR A 7 -4.80 -13.07 0.17
C TYR A 7 -4.25 -14.03 -0.90
N ILE A 8 -4.48 -13.75 -2.18
CA ILE A 8 -4.34 -14.80 -3.20
C ILE A 8 -3.04 -14.73 -3.99
N ILE A 9 -2.31 -13.64 -3.93
CA ILE A 9 -1.25 -13.38 -4.89
C ILE A 9 -0.03 -14.31 -4.78
N PRO A 10 0.44 -14.75 -3.62
CA PRO A 10 1.54 -15.71 -3.57
C PRO A 10 1.14 -17.18 -3.87
N LYS A 11 -0.17 -17.47 -3.94
CA LYS A 11 -0.68 -18.86 -4.10
C LYS A 11 -1.51 -19.11 -5.35
N LEU A 12 -1.70 -18.12 -6.20
CA LEU A 12 -2.58 -18.19 -7.38
C LEU A 12 -2.03 -19.04 -8.53
N HIS A 13 -0.98 -19.77 -8.31
CA HIS A 13 -0.45 -20.59 -9.39
C HIS A 13 -1.27 -21.84 -9.71
N ARG A 14 -2.32 -22.22 -8.94
CA ARG A 14 -3.05 -23.46 -9.24
C ARG A 14 -4.55 -23.52 -9.00
N ASP A 15 -5.16 -22.71 -8.11
CA ASP A 15 -6.62 -22.87 -7.84
C ASP A 15 -7.27 -21.55 -7.43
N LEU A 16 -8.29 -21.16 -8.17
CA LEU A 16 -9.18 -20.05 -7.84
C LEU A 16 -9.96 -20.38 -6.56
N LYS A 17 -9.55 -19.84 -5.41
CA LYS A 17 -10.34 -19.95 -4.17
C LYS A 17 -11.16 -18.70 -3.94
N LEU A 18 -12.46 -18.91 -3.98
CA LEU A 18 -13.48 -17.93 -3.65
C LEU A 18 -13.47 -17.64 -2.15
N LEU A 19 -13.13 -16.43 -1.74
CA LEU A 19 -13.29 -15.98 -0.36
C LEU A 19 -14.46 -15.00 -0.27
N SER A 20 -15.50 -15.39 0.46
CA SER A 20 -16.66 -14.54 0.74
C SER A 20 -16.39 -13.66 1.95
N LEU A 21 -16.56 -12.35 1.82
CA LEU A 21 -16.51 -11.40 2.93
C LEU A 21 -17.87 -10.77 3.19
N LYS A 22 -18.22 -10.63 4.47
CA LYS A 22 -19.47 -10.00 4.90
C LYS A 22 -19.38 -8.47 4.72
N LYS A 23 -20.41 -7.87 4.11
CA LYS A 23 -20.66 -6.44 3.94
C LYS A 23 -19.45 -5.59 3.52
N CYS A 24 -19.32 -5.32 2.24
CA CYS A 24 -18.31 -4.39 1.73
C CYS A 24 -18.91 -3.01 1.51
N THR A 25 -18.20 -1.99 1.99
CA THR A 25 -18.46 -0.59 1.65
C THR A 25 -17.93 -0.29 0.24
N LYS A 26 -18.46 0.75 -0.43
CA LYS A 26 -17.94 1.20 -1.74
C LYS A 26 -16.42 1.45 -1.71
N SER A 27 -15.92 2.01 -0.62
CA SER A 27 -14.48 2.26 -0.41
C SER A 27 -13.65 0.98 -0.51
N PHE A 28 -14.09 -0.10 0.11
CA PHE A 28 -13.36 -1.37 0.07
C PHE A 28 -13.29 -2.00 -1.33
N VAL A 29 -14.34 -1.84 -2.15
CA VAL A 29 -14.35 -2.29 -3.55
C VAL A 29 -13.31 -1.52 -4.35
N THR A 30 -13.31 -0.20 -4.26
CA THR A 30 -12.38 0.65 -5.02
C THR A 30 -10.92 0.41 -4.62
N GLU A 31 -10.62 0.25 -3.33
CA GLU A 31 -9.29 -0.09 -2.83
C GLU A 31 -8.79 -1.44 -3.37
N THR A 32 -9.67 -2.44 -3.41
CA THR A 32 -9.34 -3.75 -3.98
C THR A 32 -9.08 -3.67 -5.48
N LEU A 33 -9.94 -2.98 -6.22
CA LEU A 33 -9.76 -2.77 -7.66
C LEU A 33 -8.46 -2.01 -7.96
N ARG A 34 -8.12 -0.97 -7.18
CA ARG A 34 -6.82 -0.27 -7.28
C ARG A 34 -5.64 -1.20 -7.02
N THR A 35 -5.77 -2.10 -6.04
CA THR A 35 -4.74 -3.10 -5.77
C THR A 35 -4.52 -3.99 -6.99
N ILE A 36 -5.59 -4.45 -7.64
CA ILE A 36 -5.53 -5.29 -8.85
C ILE A 36 -4.82 -4.53 -9.98
N VAL A 37 -5.20 -3.28 -10.23
CA VAL A 37 -4.56 -2.44 -11.26
C VAL A 37 -3.07 -2.21 -10.93
N GLN A 38 -2.73 -1.94 -9.67
CA GLN A 38 -1.34 -1.76 -9.26
C GLN A 38 -0.50 -3.03 -9.47
N LEU A 39 -1.05 -4.19 -9.12
CA LEU A 39 -0.38 -5.47 -9.31
C LEU A 39 -0.24 -5.86 -10.79
N ALA A 40 -1.23 -5.51 -11.61
CA ALA A 40 -1.12 -5.65 -13.05
C ALA A 40 -0.02 -4.76 -13.62
N PHE A 41 0.08 -3.53 -13.14
CA PHE A 41 1.12 -2.59 -13.51
C PHE A 41 2.53 -3.08 -13.10
N GLU A 42 2.64 -3.80 -11.99
CA GLU A 42 3.88 -4.43 -11.51
C GLU A 42 4.13 -5.82 -12.13
N ASP A 43 3.41 -6.20 -13.18
CA ASP A 43 3.50 -7.51 -13.89
C ASP A 43 3.29 -8.73 -12.97
N GLN A 44 2.55 -8.54 -11.85
CA GLN A 44 2.21 -9.62 -10.93
C GLN A 44 0.90 -10.33 -11.31
N LEU A 45 0.05 -9.68 -12.09
CA LEU A 45 -1.21 -10.21 -12.58
C LEU A 45 -1.30 -10.09 -14.10
N LYS A 46 -1.76 -11.16 -14.74
CA LYS A 46 -2.06 -11.19 -16.18
C LYS A 46 -3.57 -11.28 -16.38
N GLU A 47 -4.06 -10.57 -17.38
CA GLU A 47 -5.48 -10.46 -17.68
C GLU A 47 -6.12 -11.80 -18.03
N ASP A 48 -5.42 -12.63 -18.80
CA ASP A 48 -5.90 -13.93 -19.29
C ASP A 48 -6.30 -14.92 -18.18
N ASN A 49 -5.82 -14.71 -16.98
CA ASN A 49 -6.03 -15.60 -15.83
C ASN A 49 -6.87 -14.96 -14.71
N LEU A 50 -7.54 -13.83 -15.01
CA LEU A 50 -8.22 -13.05 -13.98
C LEU A 50 -9.70 -12.81 -14.35
N LEU A 51 -10.58 -13.26 -13.47
CA LEU A 51 -11.98 -12.89 -13.47
C LEU A 51 -12.25 -12.03 -12.21
N VAL A 52 -12.64 -10.79 -12.41
CA VAL A 52 -12.96 -9.88 -11.31
C VAL A 52 -14.45 -9.70 -11.19
N LEU A 53 -14.98 -10.10 -10.04
CA LEU A 53 -16.39 -9.92 -9.68
C LEU A 53 -16.47 -9.05 -8.43
N THR A 54 -17.30 -8.03 -8.48
CA THR A 54 -17.63 -7.21 -7.31
C THR A 54 -19.13 -7.20 -7.06
N VAL A 55 -19.53 -6.87 -5.84
CA VAL A 55 -20.94 -6.67 -5.49
C VAL A 55 -21.09 -5.22 -5.07
N ASP A 56 -22.01 -4.51 -5.69
CA ASP A 56 -22.30 -3.12 -5.35
C ASP A 56 -23.07 -3.00 -4.01
N GLY A 57 -23.37 -1.75 -3.61
CA GLY A 57 -24.12 -1.47 -2.37
C GLY A 57 -25.57 -1.95 -2.39
N HIS A 58 -26.12 -2.33 -3.56
CA HIS A 58 -27.47 -2.85 -3.75
C HIS A 58 -27.50 -4.38 -3.85
N GLY A 59 -26.34 -5.03 -3.88
CA GLY A 59 -26.21 -6.48 -4.00
C GLY A 59 -26.09 -6.97 -5.45
N GLU A 60 -25.99 -6.06 -6.42
CA GLU A 60 -25.78 -6.40 -7.82
C GLU A 60 -24.33 -6.80 -8.08
N VAL A 61 -24.16 -7.85 -8.89
CA VAL A 61 -22.81 -8.35 -9.25
C VAL A 61 -22.31 -7.60 -10.48
N ILE A 62 -21.16 -6.96 -10.31
CA ILE A 62 -20.44 -6.31 -11.41
C ILE A 62 -19.27 -7.21 -11.81
N GLN A 63 -19.19 -7.56 -13.08
CA GLN A 63 -18.08 -8.31 -13.65
C GLN A 63 -17.21 -7.41 -14.51
N PHE A 64 -15.89 -7.47 -14.30
CA PHE A 64 -14.90 -6.80 -15.14
C PHE A 64 -14.19 -7.85 -16.00
N LYS A 65 -14.18 -7.62 -17.32
CA LYS A 65 -13.57 -8.52 -18.32
C LYS A 65 -12.09 -8.20 -18.60
N GLY A 66 -11.60 -7.09 -18.02
CA GLY A 66 -10.24 -6.67 -18.24
C GLY A 66 -9.83 -5.49 -17.34
N PHE A 67 -8.54 -5.16 -17.35
CA PHE A 67 -8.02 -4.06 -16.53
C PHE A 67 -8.54 -2.69 -17.00
N ASP A 68 -8.84 -2.53 -18.28
CA ASP A 68 -9.32 -1.24 -18.80
C ASP A 68 -10.75 -0.93 -18.32
N GLU A 69 -11.61 -1.94 -18.18
CA GLU A 69 -12.94 -1.77 -17.57
C GLU A 69 -12.81 -1.36 -16.09
N ILE A 70 -11.86 -1.95 -15.36
CA ILE A 70 -11.58 -1.59 -13.97
C ILE A 70 -11.08 -0.14 -13.87
N LYS A 71 -10.18 0.28 -14.76
CA LYS A 71 -9.67 1.66 -14.79
C LYS A 71 -10.79 2.65 -15.09
N THR A 72 -11.63 2.35 -16.07
CA THR A 72 -12.80 3.19 -16.41
C THR A 72 -13.73 3.33 -15.22
N TYR A 73 -14.02 2.25 -14.52
CA TYR A 73 -14.81 2.29 -13.29
C TYR A 73 -14.14 3.11 -12.19
N LEU A 74 -12.82 2.99 -12.01
CA LEU A 74 -12.07 3.72 -10.99
C LEU A 74 -11.91 5.22 -11.30
N ALA A 75 -12.13 5.65 -12.53
CA ALA A 75 -12.07 7.08 -12.90
C ALA A 75 -13.12 7.91 -12.15
N ASP A 76 -14.28 7.33 -11.84
CA ASP A 76 -15.34 7.97 -11.04
C ASP A 76 -15.03 8.03 -9.53
N PHE A 77 -13.97 7.37 -9.09
CA PHE A 77 -13.58 7.28 -7.69
C PHE A 77 -12.11 7.68 -7.51
N PRO A 78 -11.78 8.97 -7.49
CA PRO A 78 -10.39 9.41 -7.34
C PRO A 78 -9.77 8.87 -6.04
N LEU A 79 -8.47 8.58 -6.09
CA LEU A 79 -7.73 8.19 -4.89
C LEU A 79 -7.59 9.41 -3.97
N THR A 80 -8.20 9.35 -2.81
CA THR A 80 -8.19 10.44 -1.84
C THR A 80 -7.75 9.93 -0.48
N ILE A 81 -6.94 10.73 0.21
CA ILE A 81 -6.67 10.57 1.63
C ILE A 81 -7.80 11.30 2.37
N SER A 82 -8.28 10.71 3.48
CA SER A 82 -9.33 11.37 4.28
C SER A 82 -8.83 12.70 4.84
N GLU A 83 -9.73 13.66 4.97
CA GLU A 83 -9.42 15.00 5.50
C GLU A 83 -8.75 14.92 6.88
N GLU A 84 -9.23 14.02 7.74
CA GLU A 84 -8.62 13.76 9.05
C GLU A 84 -7.15 13.35 8.94
N ASN A 85 -6.83 12.42 8.03
CA ASN A 85 -5.46 11.98 7.82
C ASN A 85 -4.59 13.07 7.20
N LEU A 86 -5.13 13.86 6.26
CA LEU A 86 -4.42 15.02 5.69
C LEU A 86 -4.04 16.03 6.76
N GLN A 87 -4.95 16.36 7.65
CA GLN A 87 -4.68 17.27 8.78
C GLN A 87 -3.60 16.71 9.72
N LEU A 88 -3.61 15.40 9.99
CA LEU A 88 -2.58 14.76 10.81
C LEU A 88 -1.22 14.76 10.11
N ILE A 89 -1.18 14.47 8.81
CA ILE A 89 0.04 14.51 8.01
C ILE A 89 0.60 15.94 7.96
N ASP A 90 -0.24 16.93 7.70
CA ASP A 90 0.14 18.34 7.67
C ASP A 90 0.69 18.80 9.02
N ARG A 91 0.04 18.40 10.11
CA ARG A 91 0.55 18.66 11.47
C ARG A 91 1.95 18.05 11.68
N LEU A 92 2.16 16.81 11.25
CA LEU A 92 3.46 16.15 11.35
C LEU A 92 4.52 16.82 10.46
N LYS A 93 4.15 17.28 9.26
CA LYS A 93 5.04 18.02 8.36
C LYS A 93 5.46 19.37 8.94
N LYS A 94 4.59 20.04 9.70
CA LYS A 94 4.87 21.33 10.39
C LYS A 94 5.72 21.21 11.65
N MET A 95 5.85 20.01 12.23
CA MET A 95 6.74 19.79 13.38
C MET A 95 8.20 19.99 12.97
N SER A 96 9.02 20.46 13.92
CA SER A 96 10.47 20.40 13.77
C SER A 96 10.94 18.96 13.55
N ARG A 97 12.16 18.80 13.04
CA ARG A 97 12.75 17.48 12.83
C ARG A 97 12.83 16.67 14.12
N GLU A 98 13.21 17.34 15.20
CA GLU A 98 13.36 16.76 16.54
C GLU A 98 12.01 16.33 17.12
N GLU A 99 10.99 17.18 17.02
CA GLU A 99 9.64 16.87 17.50
C GLU A 99 9.02 15.69 16.75
N ARG A 100 9.14 15.70 15.41
CA ARG A 100 8.64 14.61 14.56
C ARG A 100 9.36 13.29 14.83
N TRP A 101 10.69 13.33 15.04
CA TRP A 101 11.47 12.18 15.44
C TRP A 101 11.01 11.62 16.79
N LYS A 102 10.85 12.49 17.79
CA LYS A 102 10.36 12.10 19.11
C LYS A 102 8.98 11.45 19.03
N TYR A 103 8.05 12.05 18.29
CA TYR A 103 6.72 11.49 18.07
C TYR A 103 6.77 10.06 17.50
N TRP A 104 7.54 9.86 16.44
CA TRP A 104 7.65 8.54 15.83
C TRP A 104 8.39 7.53 16.72
N MET A 105 9.40 7.94 17.44
CA MET A 105 10.09 7.07 18.41
C MET A 105 9.17 6.62 19.53
N GLU A 106 8.28 7.49 20.02
CA GLU A 106 7.26 7.16 21.00
C GLU A 106 6.23 6.16 20.41
N GLU A 107 5.74 6.39 19.21
CA GLU A 107 4.86 5.44 18.52
C GLU A 107 5.55 4.09 18.29
N MET A 108 6.80 4.09 17.84
CA MET A 108 7.56 2.86 17.58
C MET A 108 7.94 2.11 18.87
N SER A 109 7.96 2.75 20.03
CA SER A 109 8.15 2.06 21.31
C SER A 109 7.05 1.03 21.62
N LYS A 110 5.84 1.23 21.05
CA LYS A 110 4.69 0.33 21.19
C LYS A 110 4.80 -0.93 20.31
N CYS A 111 5.63 -0.89 19.27
CA CYS A 111 5.67 -1.95 18.27
C CYS A 111 6.27 -3.23 18.84
N ILE A 112 5.57 -4.34 18.72
CA ILE A 112 5.97 -5.67 19.18
C ILE A 112 6.57 -6.54 18.06
N LYS A 113 6.83 -5.97 16.88
CA LYS A 113 7.34 -6.68 15.68
C LYS A 113 6.50 -7.90 15.27
N CYS A 114 5.18 -7.83 15.41
CA CYS A 114 4.27 -8.92 14.99
C CYS A 114 4.11 -9.03 13.46
N TYR A 115 4.57 -8.02 12.71
CA TYR A 115 4.47 -7.93 11.24
C TYR A 115 3.04 -8.00 10.66
N ALA A 116 2.00 -7.83 11.48
CA ALA A 116 0.62 -7.79 11.02
C ALA A 116 0.37 -6.69 9.96
N CYS A 117 1.04 -5.55 10.09
CA CYS A 117 1.01 -4.47 9.10
C CYS A 117 1.55 -4.89 7.72
N ARG A 118 2.52 -5.80 7.67
CA ARG A 118 3.02 -6.42 6.43
C ARG A 118 2.02 -7.43 5.89
N ALA A 119 1.53 -8.32 6.74
CA ALA A 119 0.60 -9.38 6.35
C ALA A 119 -0.74 -8.84 5.82
N ALA A 120 -1.22 -7.71 6.36
CA ALA A 120 -2.45 -7.06 5.92
C ALA A 120 -2.30 -6.22 4.64
N CYS A 121 -1.08 -5.88 4.24
CA CYS A 121 -0.86 -5.04 3.06
C CYS A 121 -0.91 -5.89 1.79
N PRO A 122 -1.85 -5.62 0.86
CA PRO A 122 -1.97 -6.41 -0.37
C PRO A 122 -0.78 -6.25 -1.32
N LEU A 123 0.00 -5.18 -1.14
CA LEU A 123 1.17 -4.86 -1.97
C LEU A 123 2.50 -5.31 -1.32
N CYS A 124 2.47 -5.89 -0.12
CA CYS A 124 3.61 -6.55 0.50
C CYS A 124 3.66 -8.04 0.12
N TYR A 125 3.82 -8.36 -1.15
CA TYR A 125 3.72 -9.71 -1.71
C TYR A 125 5.07 -10.42 -1.89
N CYS A 126 6.19 -9.82 -1.47
CA CYS A 126 7.51 -10.44 -1.60
C CYS A 126 7.53 -11.85 -1.00
N SER A 127 7.96 -12.84 -1.77
CA SER A 127 8.13 -14.23 -1.33
C SER A 127 9.20 -14.36 -0.25
N ARG A 128 10.21 -13.46 -0.29
CA ARG A 128 11.26 -13.31 0.71
C ARG A 128 11.34 -11.85 1.12
N CYS A 129 11.03 -11.57 2.37
CA CYS A 129 11.14 -10.24 2.95
C CYS A 129 12.45 -10.09 3.71
N ILE A 130 13.00 -8.89 3.75
CA ILE A 130 14.22 -8.56 4.51
C ILE A 130 14.15 -9.00 5.99
N VAL A 131 12.95 -9.07 6.57
CA VAL A 131 12.77 -9.55 7.95
C VAL A 131 12.81 -11.08 8.10
N GLU A 132 12.69 -11.81 6.99
CA GLU A 132 12.72 -13.28 6.96
C GLU A 132 14.07 -13.83 6.51
N VAL A 133 14.74 -13.12 5.59
CA VAL A 133 16.05 -13.50 5.02
C VAL A 133 17.15 -12.58 5.53
N ASN A 134 17.13 -12.30 6.80
CA ASN A 134 18.00 -11.35 7.48
C ASN A 134 19.39 -11.96 7.79
N CYS A 135 20.14 -12.29 6.73
CA CYS A 135 21.48 -12.88 6.83
C CYS A 135 22.39 -12.29 5.73
N PRO A 136 23.43 -11.49 6.07
CA PRO A 136 23.74 -11.03 7.42
C PRO A 136 22.59 -10.22 8.03
N GLN A 137 22.60 -10.05 9.35
CA GLN A 137 21.49 -9.43 10.06
C GLN A 137 21.43 -7.92 9.81
N TRP A 138 20.51 -7.49 8.94
CA TRP A 138 20.26 -6.08 8.61
C TRP A 138 19.27 -5.41 9.56
N VAL A 139 18.24 -6.15 9.98
CA VAL A 139 17.18 -5.68 10.87
C VAL A 139 17.20 -6.53 12.13
N GLN A 140 17.33 -5.90 13.29
CA GLN A 140 17.35 -6.61 14.56
C GLN A 140 16.03 -7.34 14.82
N PRO A 141 16.03 -8.62 15.26
CA PRO A 141 14.80 -9.39 15.47
C PRO A 141 14.02 -8.96 16.71
N TRP A 142 14.69 -8.40 17.72
CA TRP A 142 14.04 -7.94 18.94
C TRP A 142 13.35 -6.58 18.75
N SER A 143 12.33 -6.33 19.58
CA SER A 143 11.62 -5.08 19.59
C SER A 143 12.38 -4.03 20.42
N ALA A 144 12.74 -2.92 19.77
CA ALA A 144 13.24 -1.70 20.39
C ALA A 144 12.84 -0.51 19.50
N PRO A 145 12.63 0.69 20.05
CA PRO A 145 12.10 1.82 19.28
C PRO A 145 12.88 2.11 18.00
N LEU A 146 14.20 2.14 18.07
CA LEU A 146 15.05 2.40 16.90
C LEU A 146 14.94 1.30 15.84
N THR A 147 15.01 0.03 16.24
CA THR A 147 14.93 -1.10 15.30
C THR A 147 13.54 -1.27 14.70
N ASN A 148 12.50 -0.84 15.45
CA ASN A 148 11.13 -0.79 14.95
C ASN A 148 10.97 0.34 13.92
N MET A 149 11.58 1.50 14.17
CA MET A 149 11.64 2.62 13.23
C MET A 149 12.35 2.21 11.94
N GLU A 150 13.53 1.61 12.04
CA GLU A 150 14.29 1.10 10.90
C GLU A 150 13.45 0.18 10.01
N TRP A 151 12.76 -0.80 10.61
CA TRP A 151 11.84 -1.66 9.90
C TRP A 151 10.73 -0.88 9.17
N GLN A 152 10.09 0.08 9.84
CA GLN A 152 8.99 0.83 9.24
C GLN A 152 9.47 1.79 8.15
N ILE A 153 10.64 2.40 8.29
CA ILE A 153 11.24 3.22 7.23
C ILE A 153 11.48 2.34 5.98
N ASN A 154 12.14 1.19 6.13
CA ASN A 154 12.35 0.28 5.02
C ASN A 154 11.03 -0.12 4.35
N ARG A 155 10.00 -0.44 5.15
CA ARG A 155 8.69 -0.80 4.63
C ARG A 155 8.03 0.36 3.87
N VAL A 156 8.10 1.58 4.39
CA VAL A 156 7.52 2.78 3.74
C VAL A 156 8.23 3.04 2.41
N MET A 157 9.55 2.93 2.36
CA MET A 157 10.32 3.08 1.13
C MET A 157 9.93 2.03 0.07
N HIS A 158 9.69 0.78 0.48
CA HIS A 158 9.21 -0.26 -0.42
C HIS A 158 7.77 -0.02 -0.93
N MET A 159 7.00 0.83 -0.23
CA MET A 159 5.65 1.23 -0.64
C MET A 159 5.60 2.54 -1.43
N ALA A 160 6.73 3.20 -1.65
CA ALA A 160 6.80 4.42 -2.44
C ALA A 160 6.25 4.18 -3.86
N GLY A 161 5.33 5.03 -4.33
CA GLY A 161 4.66 4.88 -5.63
C GLY A 161 3.72 3.66 -5.77
N ARG A 162 3.54 2.87 -4.70
CA ARG A 162 2.72 1.64 -4.71
C ARG A 162 1.54 1.68 -3.75
N CYS A 163 1.67 2.42 -2.64
CA CYS A 163 0.64 2.49 -1.60
C CYS A 163 -0.65 3.11 -2.13
N ILE A 164 -1.75 2.37 -2.05
CA ILE A 164 -3.10 2.82 -2.45
C ILE A 164 -3.87 3.52 -1.32
N GLY A 165 -3.24 3.85 -0.20
CA GLY A 165 -3.85 4.61 0.89
C GLY A 165 -4.89 3.87 1.75
N CYS A 166 -5.12 2.57 1.56
CA CYS A 166 -6.22 1.81 2.17
C CYS A 166 -6.24 1.74 3.71
N GLY A 167 -5.16 2.09 4.40
CA GLY A 167 -5.09 2.08 5.86
C GLY A 167 -5.08 0.70 6.52
N ALA A 168 -5.03 -0.40 5.77
CA ALA A 168 -5.03 -1.76 6.31
C ALA A 168 -3.91 -2.01 7.32
N CYS A 169 -2.75 -1.37 7.14
CA CYS A 169 -1.63 -1.45 8.07
C CYS A 169 -1.92 -0.84 9.45
N LYS A 170 -2.75 0.22 9.52
CA LYS A 170 -3.26 0.79 10.79
C LYS A 170 -4.25 -0.17 11.44
N GLN A 171 -5.22 -0.64 10.66
CA GLN A 171 -6.30 -1.50 11.17
C GLN A 171 -5.76 -2.83 11.72
N ALA A 172 -4.74 -3.38 11.10
CA ALA A 172 -4.12 -4.63 11.53
C ALA A 172 -3.15 -4.47 12.72
N CYS A 173 -2.79 -3.24 13.10
CA CYS A 173 -1.83 -3.03 14.18
C CYS A 173 -2.50 -3.25 15.55
N PRO A 174 -2.12 -4.29 16.32
CA PRO A 174 -2.77 -4.60 17.60
C PRO A 174 -2.48 -3.57 18.70
N VAL A 175 -1.45 -2.76 18.51
CA VAL A 175 -1.03 -1.70 19.45
C VAL A 175 -1.36 -0.29 18.94
N GLY A 176 -2.13 -0.18 17.87
CA GLY A 176 -2.72 1.07 17.39
C GLY A 176 -1.77 2.11 16.79
N ILE A 177 -0.57 1.71 16.33
CA ILE A 177 0.38 2.65 15.72
C ILE A 177 -0.19 3.19 14.41
N PRO A 178 -0.18 4.52 14.17
CA PRO A 178 -0.76 5.14 12.97
C PRO A 178 0.16 5.00 11.74
N LEU A 179 0.53 3.76 11.39
CA LEU A 179 1.49 3.45 10.32
C LEU A 179 1.06 3.96 8.93
N HIS A 180 -0.25 4.08 8.71
CA HIS A 180 -0.81 4.60 7.47
C HIS A 180 -0.38 6.04 7.20
N LEU A 181 -0.16 6.86 8.22
CA LEU A 181 0.27 8.26 8.05
C LEU A 181 1.66 8.34 7.39
N MET A 182 2.57 7.42 7.72
CA MET A 182 3.88 7.36 7.06
C MET A 182 3.75 7.00 5.57
N THR A 183 2.94 5.99 5.24
CA THR A 183 2.78 5.53 3.86
C THR A 183 1.94 6.50 3.03
N GLN A 184 0.94 7.16 3.62
CA GLN A 184 0.13 8.17 2.95
C GLN A 184 0.91 9.47 2.72
N SER A 185 1.76 9.88 3.68
CA SER A 185 2.67 11.03 3.45
C SER A 185 3.62 10.76 2.29
N MET A 186 4.21 9.56 2.23
CA MET A 186 5.05 9.15 1.09
C MET A 186 4.26 9.13 -0.22
N MET A 187 3.00 8.71 -0.20
CA MET A 187 2.13 8.72 -1.38
C MET A 187 1.89 10.16 -1.90
N GLU A 188 1.63 11.12 -0.99
CA GLU A 188 1.51 12.54 -1.36
C GLU A 188 2.80 13.08 -1.98
N ASP A 189 3.94 12.79 -1.36
CA ASP A 189 5.24 13.25 -1.82
C ASP A 189 5.56 12.69 -3.22
N ILE A 190 5.32 11.39 -3.45
CA ILE A 190 5.50 10.76 -4.77
C ILE A 190 4.54 11.35 -5.80
N GLN A 191 3.29 11.57 -5.45
CA GLN A 191 2.31 12.16 -6.36
C GLN A 191 2.67 13.61 -6.71
N GLY A 192 3.16 14.38 -5.74
CA GLY A 192 3.59 15.77 -5.93
C GLY A 192 4.84 15.89 -6.80
N GLU A 193 5.84 15.06 -6.58
CA GLU A 193 7.13 15.12 -7.27
C GLU A 193 7.13 14.46 -8.65
N PHE A 194 6.41 13.35 -8.80
CA PHE A 194 6.47 12.53 -10.01
C PHE A 194 5.14 12.45 -10.78
N GLY A 195 4.05 13.01 -10.24
CA GLY A 195 2.74 12.97 -10.88
C GLY A 195 2.12 11.57 -10.99
N VAL A 196 2.61 10.59 -10.22
CA VAL A 196 2.17 9.20 -10.27
C VAL A 196 1.15 8.92 -9.19
N ALA A 197 -0.05 8.46 -9.59
CA ALA A 197 -1.08 7.99 -8.68
C ALA A 197 -1.04 6.45 -8.62
N PRO A 198 -0.84 5.84 -7.44
CA PRO A 198 -0.91 4.38 -7.28
C PRO A 198 -2.28 3.83 -7.67
N GLY A 199 -2.29 2.61 -8.26
CA GLY A 199 -3.53 2.00 -8.75
C GLY A 199 -4.11 2.65 -10.02
N ALA A 200 -3.32 3.51 -10.69
CA ALA A 200 -3.56 3.98 -12.04
C ALA A 200 -2.40 3.49 -12.94
N ILE A 201 -2.71 3.02 -14.14
CA ILE A 201 -1.64 2.76 -15.10
C ILE A 201 -1.16 4.11 -15.61
N ASN A 202 0.08 4.42 -15.28
CA ASN A 202 0.74 5.61 -15.75
C ASN A 202 1.54 5.27 -17.01
N PRO A 203 1.28 5.92 -18.17
CA PRO A 203 2.07 5.70 -19.38
C PRO A 203 3.57 6.02 -19.21
N ALA A 204 3.91 6.89 -18.27
CA ALA A 204 5.30 7.23 -17.95
C ALA A 204 6.04 6.15 -17.13
N GLY A 205 5.35 5.07 -16.73
CA GLY A 205 5.94 3.99 -15.95
C GLY A 205 5.87 4.19 -14.42
N ASN A 206 6.38 3.21 -13.69
CA ASN A 206 6.45 3.25 -12.23
C ASN A 206 7.71 3.98 -11.78
N VAL A 207 7.59 4.87 -10.81
CA VAL A 207 8.71 5.64 -10.23
C VAL A 207 9.89 4.77 -9.80
N LEU A 208 9.62 3.56 -9.30
CA LEU A 208 10.66 2.65 -8.83
C LEU A 208 11.27 1.76 -9.93
N SER A 209 10.69 1.73 -11.12
CA SER A 209 11.13 0.84 -12.21
C SER A 209 11.48 1.58 -13.49
N THR A 210 11.32 2.89 -13.52
CA THR A 210 11.63 3.73 -14.69
C THR A 210 12.73 4.72 -14.37
N PHE A 211 13.51 5.04 -15.37
CA PHE A 211 14.59 6.01 -15.35
C PHE A 211 14.32 7.08 -16.41
N LYS A 212 14.56 8.34 -16.07
CA LYS A 212 14.57 9.46 -17.02
C LYS A 212 15.91 10.17 -16.92
N ALA A 213 16.51 10.45 -18.05
CA ALA A 213 17.82 11.11 -18.10
C ALA A 213 17.79 12.54 -17.52
N GLU A 214 16.61 13.16 -17.53
CA GLU A 214 16.34 14.50 -17.01
C GLU A 214 15.82 14.53 -15.57
N ASP A 215 15.78 13.39 -14.87
CA ASP A 215 15.37 13.35 -13.46
C ASP A 215 16.24 14.28 -12.62
N LYS A 216 15.60 15.02 -11.73
CA LYS A 216 16.29 15.99 -10.87
C LYS A 216 17.20 15.26 -9.87
N GLU A 217 18.48 15.56 -9.91
CA GLU A 217 19.48 15.01 -9.01
C GLU A 217 19.94 16.01 -7.93
N ASN A 218 19.11 17.01 -7.63
CA ASN A 218 19.45 18.10 -6.71
C ASN A 218 19.72 17.66 -5.27
N PHE A 219 19.41 16.42 -4.94
CA PHE A 219 19.63 15.79 -3.63
C PHE A 219 20.94 14.99 -3.56
N ILE A 220 21.63 14.83 -4.68
CA ILE A 220 22.96 14.20 -4.73
C ILE A 220 24.01 15.32 -4.60
N HIS A 221 24.70 15.35 -3.47
CA HIS A 221 25.77 16.30 -3.17
C HIS A 221 27.09 15.59 -2.97
#